data_d9264288427f6ec71d5152e97e4ef249
#
_entry.id   d9264288427f6ec71d5152e97e4ef249
#
_cell.length_a   1.000
_cell.length_b   1.000
_cell.length_c   1.000
_cell.angle_alpha   90.00
_cell.angle_beta   90.00
_cell.angle_gamma   90.00
#
_symmetry.space_group_name_H-M   'P 1'
#
loop_
_entity.id
_entity.type
_entity.pdbx_description
1 polymer ?
#
loop_
_entity_poly.entity_id
_entity_poly.type
_entity_poly.pdbx_seq_one_letter_code
_entity_poly.pdbx_strand_id
1 'polypeptide(L)'
;MSAIRLLVLGAVRQHGRAHGYQVRNDLEYWGAHEWSNAKPGSIYHALKQMAKQGLLHAHEIAPSTVGGPPRTEYEVTEKGTEEYFGLLREALTTYDQKMDVLSAGIGFIVDLERSEAVELLKERVRGLEGWRSAVTEYYTPEDGPESIGHIGEIMNMWVHSADAGAEWTRGLISRIEGGAYTFAGEGGEPFVGVLAEGQENPYAS
;
A
#
# COMPACT_ATOMS: atom_id res chain seq x y z
N MET A 1 10.77 2.93 1.14
CA MET A 1 9.74 3.00 0.06
C MET A 1 8.75 4.13 0.34
N SER A 2 7.98 4.62 -0.66
CA SER A 2 6.92 5.63 -0.50
C SER A 2 5.58 5.05 -0.95
N ALA A 3 4.56 5.08 -0.06
CA ALA A 3 3.22 4.55 -0.33
C ALA A 3 2.58 5.14 -1.60
N ILE A 4 2.81 6.42 -1.90
CA ILE A 4 2.20 7.09 -3.05
C ILE A 4 2.53 6.42 -4.38
N ARG A 5 3.73 5.83 -4.52
CA ARG A 5 4.14 5.16 -5.75
C ARG A 5 3.32 3.88 -5.97
N LEU A 6 3.14 3.07 -4.94
CA LEU A 6 2.31 1.88 -4.97
C LEU A 6 0.83 2.24 -5.21
N LEU A 7 0.31 3.23 -4.48
CA LEU A 7 -1.07 3.70 -4.61
C LEU A 7 -1.40 4.18 -6.02
N VAL A 8 -0.55 5.02 -6.61
CA VAL A 8 -0.80 5.57 -7.96
C VAL A 8 -0.69 4.49 -9.03
N LEU A 9 0.30 3.58 -8.97
CA LEU A 9 0.38 2.45 -9.90
C LEU A 9 -0.82 1.52 -9.77
N GLY A 10 -1.25 1.22 -8.55
CA GLY A 10 -2.43 0.40 -8.28
C GLY A 10 -3.70 1.01 -8.83
N ALA A 11 -3.94 2.31 -8.59
CA ALA A 11 -5.09 3.02 -9.13
C ALA A 11 -5.13 3.01 -10.66
N VAL A 12 -4.01 3.35 -11.33
CA VAL A 12 -3.96 3.29 -12.80
C VAL A 12 -4.20 1.88 -13.32
N ARG A 13 -3.63 0.86 -12.64
CA ARG A 13 -3.78 -0.54 -13.01
C ARG A 13 -5.24 -1.02 -12.93
N GLN A 14 -5.99 -0.63 -11.90
CA GLN A 14 -7.40 -0.99 -11.73
C GLN A 14 -8.29 -0.46 -12.86
N HIS A 15 -8.00 0.72 -13.39
CA HIS A 15 -8.72 1.29 -14.52
C HIS A 15 -8.26 0.75 -15.88
N GLY A 16 -7.08 0.12 -15.97
CA GLY A 16 -6.39 -0.13 -17.23
C GLY A 16 -5.82 1.16 -17.85
N ARG A 17 -6.67 2.17 -18.05
CA ARG A 17 -6.30 3.56 -18.38
C ARG A 17 -7.01 4.53 -17.47
N ALA A 18 -6.30 5.54 -16.97
CA ALA A 18 -6.85 6.51 -16.04
C ALA A 18 -6.38 7.93 -16.34
N HIS A 19 -7.30 8.87 -16.23
CA HIS A 19 -6.95 10.28 -16.11
C HIS A 19 -6.40 10.60 -14.71
N GLY A 20 -5.54 11.60 -14.61
CA GLY A 20 -5.00 12.00 -13.31
C GLY A 20 -6.06 12.38 -12.27
N TYR A 21 -7.21 12.91 -12.70
CA TYR A 21 -8.32 13.21 -11.79
C TYR A 21 -9.03 11.96 -11.27
N GLN A 22 -9.12 10.88 -12.06
CA GLN A 22 -9.68 9.60 -11.63
C GLN A 22 -8.78 8.99 -10.54
N VAL A 23 -7.48 8.92 -10.80
CA VAL A 23 -6.49 8.47 -9.79
C VAL A 23 -6.60 9.28 -8.50
N ARG A 24 -6.73 10.61 -8.60
CA ARG A 24 -6.95 11.46 -7.42
C ARG A 24 -8.23 11.09 -6.68
N ASN A 25 -9.33 10.94 -7.40
CA ASN A 25 -10.63 10.63 -6.81
C ASN A 25 -10.62 9.26 -6.10
N ASP A 26 -9.95 8.25 -6.68
CA ASP A 26 -9.79 6.94 -6.05
C ASP A 26 -9.01 7.06 -4.73
N LEU A 27 -7.88 7.76 -4.75
CA LEU A 27 -7.07 7.94 -3.55
C LEU A 27 -7.79 8.77 -2.47
N GLU A 28 -8.61 9.74 -2.87
CA GLU A 28 -9.50 10.49 -1.95
C GLU A 28 -10.58 9.56 -1.38
N TYR A 29 -11.22 8.74 -2.22
CA TYR A 29 -12.22 7.76 -1.80
C TYR A 29 -11.65 6.72 -0.82
N TRP A 30 -10.40 6.27 -1.01
CA TRP A 30 -9.70 5.38 -0.09
C TRP A 30 -9.23 6.09 1.19
N GLY A 31 -9.47 7.39 1.33
CA GLY A 31 -8.99 8.18 2.45
C GLY A 31 -7.46 8.29 2.52
N ALA A 32 -6.76 8.03 1.41
CA ALA A 32 -5.30 7.96 1.38
C ALA A 32 -4.61 9.27 1.78
N HIS A 33 -5.30 10.40 1.69
CA HIS A 33 -4.81 11.71 2.12
C HIS A 33 -4.70 11.85 3.64
N GLU A 34 -5.43 11.03 4.41
CA GLU A 34 -5.42 11.05 5.88
C GLU A 34 -4.25 10.25 6.46
N TRP A 35 -3.95 9.10 5.86
CA TRP A 35 -2.96 8.17 6.39
C TRP A 35 -1.66 8.09 5.56
N SER A 36 -1.57 8.79 4.41
CA SER A 36 -0.40 8.88 3.57
C SER A 36 -0.15 10.30 3.06
N ASN A 37 0.94 10.50 2.32
CA ASN A 37 1.24 11.78 1.67
C ASN A 37 0.55 11.93 0.29
N ALA A 38 -0.57 11.25 0.05
CA ALA A 38 -1.32 11.27 -1.20
C ALA A 38 -2.14 12.55 -1.38
N LYS A 39 -1.48 13.70 -1.36
CA LYS A 39 -2.10 15.00 -1.66
C LYS A 39 -2.19 15.22 -3.18
N PRO A 40 -3.16 16.02 -3.69
CA PRO A 40 -3.32 16.23 -5.13
C PRO A 40 -2.02 16.56 -5.88
N GLY A 41 -1.22 17.47 -5.34
CA GLY A 41 0.07 17.85 -5.94
C GLY A 41 1.06 16.69 -6.03
N SER A 42 1.14 15.84 -5.00
CA SER A 42 2.04 14.68 -4.99
C SER A 42 1.56 13.56 -5.92
N ILE A 43 0.24 13.39 -6.10
CA ILE A 43 -0.34 12.44 -7.05
C ILE A 43 0.03 12.80 -8.48
N TYR A 44 -0.23 14.05 -8.91
CA TYR A 44 0.12 14.50 -10.26
C TYR A 44 1.64 14.52 -10.50
N HIS A 45 2.44 14.82 -9.46
CA HIS A 45 3.88 14.72 -9.55
C HIS A 45 4.32 13.27 -9.75
N ALA A 46 3.77 12.33 -8.99
CA ALA A 46 4.06 10.90 -9.11
C ALA A 46 3.71 10.36 -10.50
N LEU A 47 2.52 10.67 -11.04
CA LEU A 47 2.11 10.29 -12.40
C LEU A 47 3.13 10.76 -13.45
N LYS A 48 3.52 12.04 -13.41
CA LYS A 48 4.51 12.61 -14.34
C LYS A 48 5.89 11.97 -14.20
N GLN A 49 6.34 11.73 -12.98
CA GLN A 49 7.65 11.11 -12.73
C GLN A 49 7.68 9.65 -13.19
N MET A 50 6.62 8.89 -12.93
CA MET A 50 6.53 7.50 -13.37
C MET A 50 6.41 7.38 -14.89
N ALA A 51 5.74 8.32 -15.56
CA ALA A 51 5.75 8.40 -17.02
C ALA A 51 7.16 8.66 -17.57
N LYS A 52 7.91 9.62 -16.97
CA LYS A 52 9.32 9.88 -17.36
C LYS A 52 10.23 8.67 -17.13
N GLN A 53 9.92 7.82 -16.13
CA GLN A 53 10.68 6.61 -15.80
C GLN A 53 10.29 5.41 -16.68
N GLY A 54 9.29 5.58 -17.56
CA GLY A 54 8.78 4.53 -18.43
C GLY A 54 7.93 3.47 -17.70
N LEU A 55 7.42 3.79 -16.51
CA LEU A 55 6.51 2.92 -15.75
C LEU A 55 5.05 3.13 -16.17
N LEU A 56 4.74 4.31 -16.70
CA LEU A 56 3.45 4.65 -17.26
C LEU A 56 3.63 5.15 -18.70
N HIS A 57 2.74 4.76 -19.60
CA HIS A 57 2.52 5.47 -20.84
C HIS A 57 1.60 6.67 -20.58
N ALA A 58 1.98 7.84 -21.09
CA ALA A 58 1.15 9.04 -21.05
C ALA A 58 0.56 9.28 -22.46
N HIS A 59 -0.74 9.12 -22.58
CA HIS A 59 -1.48 9.36 -23.83
C HIS A 59 -2.07 10.77 -23.79
N GLU A 60 -1.58 11.65 -24.65
CA GLU A 60 -2.17 12.98 -24.81
C GLU A 60 -3.47 12.88 -25.61
N ILE A 61 -4.57 13.27 -24.99
CA ILE A 61 -5.88 13.33 -25.67
C ILE A 61 -6.12 14.76 -26.13
N ALA A 62 -6.40 14.91 -27.41
CA ALA A 62 -6.75 16.22 -27.99
C ALA A 62 -7.93 16.85 -27.21
N PRO A 63 -7.95 18.18 -27.03
CA PRO A 63 -9.07 18.86 -26.39
C PRO A 63 -10.37 18.51 -27.09
N SER A 64 -11.43 18.24 -26.31
CA SER A 64 -12.75 18.06 -26.90
C SER A 64 -13.16 19.33 -27.65
N THR A 65 -13.96 19.19 -28.70
CA THR A 65 -14.48 20.31 -29.52
C THR A 65 -15.26 21.35 -28.71
N VAL A 66 -15.55 21.09 -27.46
CA VAL A 66 -16.29 21.97 -26.52
C VAL A 66 -15.35 22.89 -25.70
N GLY A 67 -14.03 22.76 -25.88
CA GLY A 67 -13.03 23.56 -25.18
C GLY A 67 -12.73 23.05 -23.76
N GLY A 68 -11.49 22.70 -23.52
CA GLY A 68 -10.96 22.28 -22.23
C GLY A 68 -9.45 22.08 -22.33
N PRO A 69 -8.70 22.07 -21.23
CA PRO A 69 -7.28 21.78 -21.29
C PRO A 69 -7.04 20.38 -21.85
N PRO A 70 -5.89 20.15 -22.55
CA PRO A 70 -5.49 18.81 -22.98
C PRO A 70 -5.53 17.86 -21.79
N ARG A 71 -6.11 16.68 -21.97
CA ARG A 71 -6.18 15.64 -20.93
C ARG A 71 -5.12 14.58 -21.21
N THR A 72 -4.47 14.14 -20.18
CA THR A 72 -3.51 13.03 -20.26
C THR A 72 -4.13 11.81 -19.59
N GLU A 73 -4.18 10.70 -20.30
CA GLU A 73 -4.45 9.38 -19.74
C GLU A 73 -3.13 8.65 -19.48
N TYR A 74 -3.10 7.87 -18.42
CA TYR A 74 -1.97 7.05 -18.04
C TYR A 74 -2.35 5.57 -18.11
N GLU A 75 -1.44 4.75 -18.61
CA GLU A 75 -1.56 3.30 -18.71
C GLU A 75 -0.29 2.67 -18.16
N VAL A 76 -0.41 1.60 -17.35
CA VAL A 76 0.76 0.93 -16.77
C VAL A 76 1.49 0.15 -17.85
N THR A 77 2.81 0.33 -17.94
CA THR A 77 3.68 -0.44 -18.85
C THR A 77 4.00 -1.81 -18.24
N GLU A 78 4.62 -2.72 -19.03
CA GLU A 78 5.16 -3.98 -18.50
C GLU A 78 6.15 -3.72 -17.35
N LYS A 79 7.09 -2.79 -17.52
CA LYS A 79 8.02 -2.33 -16.48
C LYS A 79 7.29 -1.75 -15.27
N GLY A 80 6.19 -1.02 -15.49
CA GLY A 80 5.35 -0.50 -14.41
C GLY A 80 4.64 -1.59 -13.64
N THR A 81 4.24 -2.66 -14.31
CA THR A 81 3.64 -3.83 -13.71
C THR A 81 4.64 -4.59 -12.83
N GLU A 82 5.86 -4.79 -13.31
CA GLU A 82 6.95 -5.39 -12.51
C GLU A 82 7.26 -4.55 -11.27
N GLU A 83 7.39 -3.24 -11.42
CA GLU A 83 7.61 -2.30 -10.31
C GLU A 83 6.45 -2.36 -9.28
N TYR A 84 5.20 -2.38 -9.77
CA TYR A 84 4.02 -2.49 -8.90
C TYR A 84 4.07 -3.72 -8.01
N PHE A 85 4.27 -4.90 -8.59
CA PHE A 85 4.34 -6.14 -7.83
C PHE A 85 5.58 -6.22 -6.93
N GLY A 86 6.70 -5.64 -7.35
CA GLY A 86 7.89 -5.50 -6.51
C GLY A 86 7.60 -4.67 -5.25
N LEU A 87 6.98 -3.50 -5.43
CA LEU A 87 6.58 -2.61 -4.32
C LEU A 87 5.53 -3.27 -3.41
N LEU A 88 4.58 -4.00 -3.97
CA LEU A 88 3.55 -4.70 -3.21
C LEU A 88 4.16 -5.79 -2.31
N ARG A 89 5.04 -6.62 -2.85
CA ARG A 89 5.76 -7.64 -2.08
C ARG A 89 6.59 -7.02 -0.96
N GLU A 90 7.36 -5.99 -1.28
CA GLU A 90 8.17 -5.26 -0.28
C GLU A 90 7.29 -4.68 0.83
N ALA A 91 6.13 -4.09 0.50
CA ALA A 91 5.21 -3.50 1.47
C ALA A 91 4.65 -4.54 2.46
N LEU A 92 4.41 -5.77 2.00
CA LEU A 92 3.85 -6.84 2.81
C LEU A 92 4.90 -7.60 3.64
N THR A 93 6.15 -7.64 3.18
CA THR A 93 7.23 -8.43 3.78
C THR A 93 8.01 -7.64 4.83
N THR A 94 8.35 -6.39 4.54
CA THR A 94 9.26 -5.60 5.37
C THR A 94 8.58 -5.15 6.67
N TYR A 95 9.19 -5.47 7.81
CA TYR A 95 8.61 -5.23 9.14
C TYR A 95 8.81 -3.80 9.66
N ASP A 96 9.83 -3.09 9.21
CA ASP A 96 10.18 -1.72 9.63
C ASP A 96 9.58 -0.62 8.73
N GLN A 97 8.64 -1.00 7.86
CA GLN A 97 7.94 -0.07 6.98
C GLN A 97 7.06 0.91 7.78
N LYS A 98 6.95 2.10 7.23
CA LYS A 98 5.94 3.05 7.71
C LYS A 98 4.54 2.48 7.54
N MET A 99 3.64 2.85 8.45
CA MET A 99 2.26 2.36 8.45
C MET A 99 1.54 2.63 7.11
N ASP A 100 1.81 3.75 6.46
CA ASP A 100 1.23 4.10 5.16
C ASP A 100 1.61 3.12 4.05
N VAL A 101 2.84 2.61 4.07
CA VAL A 101 3.31 1.61 3.10
C VAL A 101 2.63 0.27 3.30
N LEU A 102 2.53 -0.19 4.56
CA LEU A 102 1.81 -1.42 4.89
C LEU A 102 0.32 -1.31 4.54
N SER A 103 -0.31 -0.17 4.86
CA SER A 103 -1.72 0.08 4.52
C SER A 103 -1.97 0.01 3.02
N ALA A 104 -1.09 0.60 2.20
CA ALA A 104 -1.15 0.48 0.75
C ALA A 104 -0.97 -0.97 0.28
N GLY A 105 -0.02 -1.71 0.88
CA GLY A 105 0.18 -3.13 0.59
C GLY A 105 -1.05 -3.98 0.89
N ILE A 106 -1.68 -3.77 2.05
CA ILE A 106 -2.91 -4.48 2.42
C ILE A 106 -4.08 -4.14 1.49
N GLY A 107 -4.18 -2.88 1.05
CA GLY A 107 -5.20 -2.46 0.09
C GLY A 107 -5.15 -3.21 -1.25
N PHE A 108 -3.99 -3.67 -1.65
CA PHE A 108 -3.77 -4.39 -2.91
C PHE A 108 -3.37 -5.87 -2.72
N ILE A 109 -3.42 -6.41 -1.50
CA ILE A 109 -2.97 -7.78 -1.20
C ILE A 109 -3.67 -8.85 -2.06
N VAL A 110 -4.91 -8.60 -2.44
CA VAL A 110 -5.73 -9.51 -3.26
C VAL A 110 -5.28 -9.59 -4.73
N ASP A 111 -4.40 -8.70 -5.18
CA ASP A 111 -3.78 -8.76 -6.51
C ASP A 111 -2.70 -9.86 -6.63
N LEU A 112 -2.28 -10.43 -5.49
CA LEU A 112 -1.41 -11.59 -5.40
C LEU A 112 -2.22 -12.89 -5.39
N GLU A 113 -1.55 -14.01 -5.60
CA GLU A 113 -2.11 -15.31 -5.26
C GLU A 113 -2.21 -15.46 -3.74
N ARG A 114 -3.24 -16.15 -3.24
CA ARG A 114 -3.49 -16.37 -1.81
C ARG A 114 -2.28 -16.97 -1.09
N SER A 115 -1.68 -17.99 -1.66
CA SER A 115 -0.49 -18.67 -1.11
C SER A 115 0.71 -17.72 -1.01
N GLU A 116 0.94 -16.90 -2.03
CA GLU A 116 2.00 -15.89 -2.03
C GLU A 116 1.78 -14.85 -0.93
N ALA A 117 0.58 -14.30 -0.83
CA ALA A 117 0.24 -13.34 0.21
C ALA A 117 0.49 -13.87 1.62
N VAL A 118 0.11 -15.14 1.88
CA VAL A 118 0.35 -15.81 3.17
C VAL A 118 1.85 -15.95 3.46
N GLU A 119 2.66 -16.35 2.49
CA GLU A 119 4.10 -16.52 2.70
C GLU A 119 4.82 -15.18 2.96
N LEU A 120 4.46 -14.12 2.25
CA LEU A 120 4.99 -12.76 2.50
C LEU A 120 4.64 -12.27 3.92
N LEU A 121 3.40 -12.50 4.36
CA LEU A 121 2.98 -12.15 5.72
C LEU A 121 3.68 -13.00 6.78
N LYS A 122 3.95 -14.28 6.53
CA LYS A 122 4.76 -15.13 7.42
C LYS A 122 6.20 -14.64 7.52
N GLU A 123 6.77 -14.15 6.41
CA GLU A 123 8.11 -13.54 6.42
C GLU A 123 8.11 -12.25 7.27
N ARG A 124 7.08 -11.42 7.14
CA ARG A 124 6.91 -10.25 7.99
C ARG A 124 6.87 -10.61 9.48
N VAL A 125 6.13 -11.66 9.86
CA VAL A 125 6.08 -12.14 11.26
C VAL A 125 7.48 -12.53 11.74
N ARG A 126 8.24 -13.30 10.94
CA ARG A 126 9.62 -13.67 11.27
C ARG A 126 10.53 -12.46 11.45
N GLY A 127 10.37 -11.42 10.61
CA GLY A 127 11.11 -10.18 10.73
C GLY A 127 10.81 -9.43 12.03
N LEU A 128 9.52 -9.33 12.41
CA LEU A 128 9.09 -8.71 13.67
C LEU A 128 9.60 -9.45 14.90
N GLU A 129 9.53 -10.79 14.89
CA GLU A 129 10.06 -11.65 15.96
C GLU A 129 11.58 -11.53 16.08
N GLY A 130 12.29 -11.51 14.95
CA GLY A 130 13.74 -11.29 14.92
C GLY A 130 14.13 -9.93 15.48
N TRP A 131 13.41 -8.87 15.10
CA TRP A 131 13.61 -7.53 15.65
C TRP A 131 13.36 -7.49 17.16
N ARG A 132 12.23 -8.05 17.61
CA ARG A 132 11.90 -8.17 19.03
C ARG A 132 13.03 -8.86 19.81
N SER A 133 13.51 -9.99 19.30
CA SER A 133 14.60 -10.76 19.92
C SER A 133 15.87 -9.93 20.01
N ALA A 134 16.24 -9.21 18.95
CA ALA A 134 17.43 -8.35 18.96
C ALA A 134 17.33 -7.22 20.01
N VAL A 135 16.14 -6.63 20.18
CA VAL A 135 15.92 -5.61 21.23
C VAL A 135 16.03 -6.24 22.62
N THR A 136 15.47 -7.43 22.83
CA THR A 136 15.46 -8.10 24.14
C THR A 136 16.80 -8.72 24.52
N GLU A 137 17.78 -8.80 23.61
CA GLU A 137 19.17 -9.12 23.98
C GLU A 137 19.82 -8.01 24.84
N TYR A 138 19.35 -6.77 24.71
CA TYR A 138 19.87 -5.61 25.46
C TYR A 138 18.92 -5.13 26.56
N TYR A 139 17.69 -5.60 26.54
CA TYR A 139 16.64 -5.17 27.44
C TYR A 139 15.59 -6.27 27.63
N THR A 140 15.38 -6.71 28.86
CA THR A 140 14.29 -7.61 29.23
C THR A 140 13.15 -6.79 29.84
N PRO A 141 11.92 -6.89 29.29
CA PRO A 141 10.77 -6.16 29.84
C PRO A 141 10.50 -6.46 31.33
N GLU A 142 10.90 -7.63 31.81
CA GLU A 142 10.78 -8.04 33.19
C GLU A 142 11.67 -7.24 34.15
N ASP A 143 12.78 -6.71 33.68
CA ASP A 143 13.67 -5.85 34.48
C ASP A 143 13.09 -4.46 34.74
N GLY A 144 12.03 -4.11 33.99
CA GLY A 144 11.36 -2.82 34.03
C GLY A 144 12.15 -1.72 33.30
N PRO A 145 11.46 -0.72 32.76
CA PRO A 145 12.10 0.38 32.04
C PRO A 145 13.03 1.19 32.94
N GLU A 146 12.84 1.14 34.26
CA GLU A 146 13.61 1.86 35.26
C GLU A 146 15.08 1.42 35.34
N SER A 147 15.39 0.15 34.94
CA SER A 147 16.74 -0.40 35.01
C SER A 147 17.75 0.34 34.11
N ILE A 148 17.27 0.89 33.01
CA ILE A 148 18.06 1.70 32.04
C ILE A 148 17.50 3.11 31.86
N GLY A 149 16.70 3.58 32.85
CA GLY A 149 16.10 4.90 32.86
C GLY A 149 15.09 5.08 31.73
N HIS A 150 14.85 6.32 31.30
CA HIS A 150 13.87 6.64 30.27
C HIS A 150 14.18 6.04 28.89
N ILE A 151 15.38 5.60 28.63
CA ILE A 151 15.74 4.89 27.38
C ILE A 151 15.06 3.51 27.36
N GLY A 152 14.85 2.90 28.51
CA GLY A 152 14.06 1.66 28.63
C GLY A 152 12.66 1.77 28.10
N GLU A 153 12.00 2.94 28.22
CA GLU A 153 10.68 3.18 27.65
C GLU A 153 10.68 3.14 26.11
N ILE A 154 11.75 3.57 25.46
CA ILE A 154 11.90 3.48 24.00
C ILE A 154 11.97 2.00 23.59
N MET A 155 12.81 1.21 24.28
CA MET A 155 12.96 -0.22 24.00
C MET A 155 11.67 -0.98 24.27
N ASN A 156 10.99 -0.68 25.37
CA ASN A 156 9.68 -1.23 25.71
C ASN A 156 8.63 -0.92 24.64
N MET A 157 8.58 0.31 24.15
CA MET A 157 7.71 0.70 23.04
C MET A 157 8.01 -0.11 21.77
N TRP A 158 9.29 -0.35 21.45
CA TRP A 158 9.65 -1.16 20.28
C TRP A 158 9.22 -2.62 20.40
N VAL A 159 9.40 -3.23 21.59
CA VAL A 159 8.95 -4.60 21.88
C VAL A 159 7.44 -4.70 21.71
N HIS A 160 6.67 -3.80 22.34
CA HIS A 160 5.22 -3.78 22.22
C HIS A 160 4.74 -3.58 20.78
N SER A 161 5.42 -2.70 20.02
CA SER A 161 5.07 -2.49 18.61
C SER A 161 5.32 -3.73 17.76
N ALA A 162 6.41 -4.46 18.02
CA ALA A 162 6.73 -5.69 17.32
C ALA A 162 5.72 -6.81 17.66
N ASP A 163 5.39 -6.98 18.94
CA ASP A 163 4.42 -7.97 19.41
C ASP A 163 3.02 -7.71 18.83
N ALA A 164 2.53 -6.46 18.90
CA ALA A 164 1.24 -6.07 18.32
C ALA A 164 1.22 -6.25 16.79
N GLY A 165 2.30 -5.88 16.11
CA GLY A 165 2.44 -6.09 14.67
C GLY A 165 2.41 -7.57 14.28
N ALA A 166 3.10 -8.42 15.01
CA ALA A 166 3.14 -9.86 14.78
C ALA A 166 1.77 -10.52 15.06
N GLU A 167 1.11 -10.16 16.16
CA GLU A 167 -0.23 -10.65 16.50
C GLU A 167 -1.25 -10.28 15.43
N TRP A 168 -1.29 -9.01 15.03
CA TRP A 168 -2.19 -8.55 13.98
C TRP A 168 -1.94 -9.28 12.65
N THR A 169 -0.66 -9.45 12.27
CA THR A 169 -0.29 -10.13 11.02
C THR A 169 -0.71 -11.61 11.04
N ARG A 170 -0.52 -12.31 12.17
CA ARG A 170 -1.00 -13.70 12.33
C ARG A 170 -2.52 -13.80 12.24
N GLY A 171 -3.25 -12.84 12.83
CA GLY A 171 -4.70 -12.75 12.70
C GLY A 171 -5.15 -12.57 11.24
N LEU A 172 -4.43 -11.76 10.46
CA LEU A 172 -4.68 -11.61 9.02
C LEU A 172 -4.40 -12.91 8.26
N ILE A 173 -3.26 -13.56 8.50
CA ILE A 173 -2.92 -14.86 7.90
C ILE A 173 -4.04 -15.88 8.17
N SER A 174 -4.49 -16.00 9.41
CA SER A 174 -5.57 -16.93 9.78
C SER A 174 -6.86 -16.67 9.01
N ARG A 175 -7.24 -15.40 8.83
CA ARG A 175 -8.41 -15.05 8.02
C ARG A 175 -8.24 -15.43 6.55
N ILE A 176 -7.07 -15.16 5.97
CA ILE A 176 -6.76 -15.49 4.58
C ILE A 176 -6.77 -17.01 4.37
N GLU A 177 -6.11 -17.79 5.25
CA GLU A 177 -6.10 -19.25 5.21
C GLU A 177 -7.50 -19.84 5.46
N GLY A 178 -8.34 -19.16 6.24
CA GLY A 178 -9.74 -19.49 6.45
C GLY A 178 -10.69 -19.17 5.29
N GLY A 179 -10.16 -18.70 4.16
CA GLY A 179 -10.94 -18.42 2.95
C GLY A 179 -11.54 -17.01 2.88
N ALA A 180 -11.11 -16.08 3.75
CA ALA A 180 -11.52 -14.69 3.63
C ALA A 180 -10.95 -14.07 2.35
N TYR A 181 -11.70 -13.13 1.78
CA TYR A 181 -11.39 -12.36 0.57
C TYR A 181 -11.26 -13.24 -0.69
N THR A 182 -11.31 -12.62 -1.87
CA THR A 182 -11.06 -13.26 -3.17
C THR A 182 -9.73 -12.76 -3.71
N PHE A 183 -8.82 -13.68 -4.00
CA PHE A 183 -7.47 -13.39 -4.47
C PHE A 183 -7.34 -13.59 -5.97
N ALA A 184 -6.24 -13.10 -6.55
CA ALA A 184 -5.95 -13.31 -7.96
C ALA A 184 -5.98 -14.82 -8.31
N GLY A 185 -6.61 -15.15 -9.44
CA GLY A 185 -6.74 -16.53 -9.92
C GLY A 185 -7.89 -17.37 -9.30
N GLU A 186 -8.59 -16.89 -8.28
CA GLU A 186 -9.66 -17.67 -7.61
C GLU A 186 -11.03 -17.55 -8.28
N GLY A 187 -11.20 -16.71 -9.29
CA GLY A 187 -12.49 -16.43 -9.92
C GLY A 187 -13.41 -15.62 -9.00
N GLY A 188 -14.15 -14.72 -9.58
CA GLY A 188 -14.98 -13.74 -8.87
C GLY A 188 -14.55 -12.32 -9.24
N GLU A 189 -15.42 -11.36 -8.97
CA GLU A 189 -15.00 -9.96 -9.12
C GLU A 189 -14.09 -9.60 -7.94
N PRO A 190 -12.82 -9.22 -8.19
CA PRO A 190 -12.00 -8.67 -7.12
C PRO A 190 -12.69 -7.42 -6.58
N PHE A 191 -12.52 -7.14 -5.29
CA PHE A 191 -12.98 -5.87 -4.73
C PHE A 191 -12.29 -4.72 -5.47
N VAL A 192 -12.98 -4.15 -6.44
CA VAL A 192 -12.50 -2.98 -7.19
C VAL A 192 -12.89 -1.76 -6.37
N GLY A 193 -11.94 -1.25 -5.59
CA GLY A 193 -12.12 -0.05 -4.79
C GLY A 193 -12.09 1.25 -5.61
N VAL A 194 -12.61 1.21 -6.85
CA VAL A 194 -12.73 2.38 -7.73
C VAL A 194 -14.16 2.89 -7.75
N LEU A 195 -14.32 4.20 -7.77
CA LEU A 195 -15.61 4.81 -8.03
C LEU A 195 -16.04 4.50 -9.47
N ALA A 196 -17.22 3.94 -9.64
CA ALA A 196 -17.81 3.78 -10.97
C ALA A 196 -17.94 5.16 -11.65
N GLU A 197 -17.85 5.19 -12.98
CA GLU A 197 -17.96 6.42 -13.74
C GLU A 197 -19.32 7.08 -13.46
N GLY A 198 -19.32 8.32 -12.92
CA GLY A 198 -20.53 9.04 -12.51
C GLY A 198 -21.00 8.81 -11.06
N GLN A 199 -20.28 8.01 -10.27
CA GLN A 199 -20.56 7.86 -8.85
C GLN A 199 -19.93 9.02 -8.06
N GLU A 200 -20.74 9.74 -7.26
CA GLU A 200 -20.23 10.81 -6.39
C GLU A 200 -19.40 10.20 -5.26
N ASN A 201 -18.26 10.81 -4.98
CA ASN A 201 -17.45 10.42 -3.84
C ASN A 201 -18.17 10.85 -2.54
N PRO A 202 -18.65 9.92 -1.69
CA PRO A 202 -19.38 10.27 -0.46
C PRO A 202 -18.51 11.01 0.57
N TYR A 203 -17.17 11.07 0.36
CA TYR A 203 -16.20 11.74 1.24
C TYR A 203 -15.58 12.99 0.60
N ALA A 204 -16.07 13.43 -0.57
CA ALA A 204 -15.67 14.69 -1.16
C ALA A 204 -16.31 15.86 -0.39
N SER A 205 -15.56 16.42 0.54
CA SER A 205 -15.89 17.65 1.28
C SER A 205 -15.03 18.81 0.81
#